data_53ee025bc813bc54ff65e6e215f7afae
#
_entry.id   53ee025bc813bc54ff65e6e215f7afae
#
_cell.length_a   1.000
_cell.length_b   1.000
_cell.length_c   1.000
_cell.angle_alpha   90.00
_cell.angle_beta   90.00
_cell.angle_gamma   90.00
#
_symmetry.space_group_name_H-M   'P 1'
#
loop_
_entity.id
_entity.type
_entity.pdbx_description
1 polymer ?
#
loop_
_entity_poly.entity_id
_entity_poly.type
_entity_poly.pdbx_seq_one_letter_code
_entity_poly.pdbx_strand_id
1 'polypeptide(L)'
;MSADLPVASPAFVQQELPVLASVTFSFDHTDPSFVLDALRHRALVWTRQGDGLVGLGAVARLHTQGAERFADARQWFTDLVQRATVIDPINQPGSGPVAFGAFAFSYTSNYRSRLVIPEVVLGKDGALSWITITSDTLDTEQLTYDYALARCQELLDEAAYTGAPHGTISLQPGDLTAGSYLKAVTQALKVLEGDEISKLVLSRDVIAHSSGGIDLAQVVRELVGGYDNCWTYSVDGLVGATPEMLVRVTNGTAEARVLAGTLDRATAPVGEAGYPQRVLLSDPKQRVEHQLAIDSLTLALDPISHGMQAPEEPFILELPNVWHLASDVSAELRPGSDGRFPTALDIAEIFHPTAAVCGTPTKLAGKVLRELEGLDRGPYAGPVGWIDSRGDGEFGIALRGGVLEDESNMRLYAGCGIVTGSDPE
;
A
#
# COMPACT_ATOMS: atom_id res chain seq x y z
N MET A 1 19.00 19.48 -30.83
CA MET A 1 19.55 18.30 -30.19
C MET A 1 20.31 18.79 -28.96
N SER A 2 19.62 18.91 -27.84
CA SER A 2 20.24 19.15 -26.54
C SER A 2 19.79 17.96 -25.68
N ALA A 3 20.77 17.16 -25.29
CA ALA A 3 20.54 16.01 -24.41
C ALA A 3 20.29 16.54 -23.00
N ASP A 4 19.08 16.38 -22.49
CA ASP A 4 18.79 16.57 -21.08
C ASP A 4 19.57 15.55 -20.27
N LEU A 5 20.61 16.03 -19.60
CA LEU A 5 21.31 15.27 -18.58
C LEU A 5 20.35 15.04 -17.40
N PRO A 6 20.33 13.84 -16.82
CA PRO A 6 19.51 13.59 -15.64
C PRO A 6 19.95 14.53 -14.52
N VAL A 7 19.00 15.25 -13.94
CA VAL A 7 19.21 16.05 -12.73
C VAL A 7 19.65 15.08 -11.64
N ALA A 8 20.89 15.21 -11.18
CA ALA A 8 21.41 14.43 -10.09
C ALA A 8 20.51 14.65 -8.86
N SER A 9 19.97 13.58 -8.30
CA SER A 9 19.29 13.59 -7.01
C SER A 9 20.17 14.32 -5.99
N PRO A 10 19.61 15.17 -5.12
CA PRO A 10 20.39 15.80 -4.06
C PRO A 10 21.02 14.67 -3.23
N ALA A 11 22.36 14.71 -3.13
CA ALA A 11 23.12 13.74 -2.38
C ALA A 11 22.50 13.57 -0.99
N PHE A 12 22.18 12.32 -0.65
CA PHE A 12 21.79 11.91 0.69
C PHE A 12 22.80 12.54 1.68
N VAL A 13 22.33 13.47 2.50
CA VAL A 13 23.16 13.91 3.63
C VAL A 13 23.29 12.67 4.51
N GLN A 14 24.46 12.06 4.54
CA GLN A 14 24.79 10.96 5.44
C GLN A 14 24.67 11.48 6.89
N GLN A 15 23.44 11.49 7.39
CA GLN A 15 23.22 11.54 8.82
C GLN A 15 23.69 10.19 9.35
N GLU A 16 24.54 10.20 10.36
CA GLU A 16 25.00 8.97 11.00
C GLU A 16 23.78 8.16 11.44
N LEU A 17 23.60 6.95 10.87
CA LEU A 17 22.45 6.14 11.17
C LEU A 17 22.48 5.72 12.64
N PRO A 18 21.35 5.79 13.36
CA PRO A 18 21.29 5.34 14.75
C PRO A 18 21.58 3.85 14.85
N VAL A 19 22.10 3.41 15.99
CA VAL A 19 22.18 1.99 16.35
C VAL A 19 20.91 1.65 17.11
N LEU A 20 20.14 0.70 16.58
CA LEU A 20 18.88 0.32 17.18
C LEU A 20 19.02 -0.86 18.13
N ALA A 21 18.29 -0.82 19.22
CA ALA A 21 17.97 -1.98 20.06
C ALA A 21 16.48 -2.31 19.90
N SER A 22 16.14 -3.58 19.72
CA SER A 22 14.76 -4.02 19.56
C SER A 22 14.49 -5.31 20.31
N VAL A 23 13.40 -5.35 21.08
CA VAL A 23 12.98 -6.54 21.84
C VAL A 23 11.51 -6.80 21.59
N THR A 24 11.19 -8.07 21.30
CA THR A 24 9.82 -8.53 21.11
C THR A 24 9.39 -9.43 22.25
N PHE A 25 8.17 -9.24 22.72
CA PHE A 25 7.54 -10.04 23.78
C PHE A 25 6.23 -10.66 23.28
N SER A 26 5.93 -11.87 23.73
CA SER A 26 4.58 -12.40 23.61
C SER A 26 3.62 -11.52 24.41
N PHE A 27 2.49 -11.23 23.81
CA PHE A 27 1.49 -10.34 24.38
C PHE A 27 0.17 -11.12 24.42
N ASP A 28 -0.19 -11.59 25.60
CA ASP A 28 -1.42 -12.38 25.77
C ASP A 28 -2.62 -11.44 25.93
N HIS A 29 -3.18 -11.04 24.80
CA HIS A 29 -4.38 -10.22 24.76
C HIS A 29 -5.49 -10.95 24.01
N THR A 30 -6.51 -11.38 24.76
CA THR A 30 -7.64 -12.13 24.20
C THR A 30 -8.70 -11.25 23.55
N ASP A 31 -8.60 -9.92 23.71
CA ASP A 31 -9.58 -8.98 23.17
C ASP A 31 -9.18 -8.54 21.75
N PRO A 32 -9.97 -8.91 20.70
CA PRO A 32 -9.71 -8.44 19.33
C PRO A 32 -9.87 -6.92 19.18
N SER A 33 -10.51 -6.22 20.12
CA SER A 33 -10.61 -4.76 20.13
C SER A 33 -9.27 -4.07 20.39
N PHE A 34 -8.31 -4.78 20.97
CA PHE A 34 -6.99 -4.24 21.33
C PHE A 34 -6.30 -3.51 20.16
N VAL A 35 -6.27 -4.09 18.97
CA VAL A 35 -5.71 -3.44 17.80
C VAL A 35 -6.51 -2.17 17.45
N LEU A 36 -7.85 -2.21 17.58
CA LEU A 36 -8.72 -1.06 17.34
C LEU A 36 -8.54 0.05 18.39
N ASP A 37 -8.31 -0.33 19.65
CA ASP A 37 -8.05 0.63 20.74
C ASP A 37 -6.70 1.34 20.57
N ALA A 38 -5.73 0.67 19.92
CA ALA A 38 -4.45 1.25 19.56
C ALA A 38 -4.55 2.21 18.34
N LEU A 39 -5.67 2.21 17.61
CA LEU A 39 -5.90 3.13 16.49
C LEU A 39 -6.13 4.56 17.01
N ARG A 40 -5.05 5.30 17.14
CA ARG A 40 -5.04 6.72 17.53
C ARG A 40 -4.63 7.59 16.35
N HIS A 41 -4.81 8.89 16.51
CA HIS A 41 -4.36 9.85 15.52
C HIS A 41 -2.86 9.65 15.22
N ARG A 42 -2.51 9.49 13.95
CA ARG A 42 -1.15 9.23 13.44
C ARG A 42 -0.56 7.83 13.73
N ALA A 43 -1.35 6.85 14.15
CA ALA A 43 -0.86 5.47 14.19
C ALA A 43 -0.49 4.98 12.77
N LEU A 44 0.55 4.16 12.70
CA LEU A 44 0.88 3.40 11.51
C LEU A 44 0.07 2.12 11.54
N VAL A 45 -0.66 1.81 10.47
CA VAL A 45 -1.63 0.71 10.48
C VAL A 45 -1.51 -0.12 9.21
N TRP A 46 -1.52 -1.41 9.38
CA TRP A 46 -1.71 -2.40 8.34
C TRP A 46 -2.47 -3.59 8.90
N THR A 47 -3.78 -3.63 8.70
CA THR A 47 -4.63 -4.65 9.31
C THR A 47 -5.70 -5.17 8.35
N ARG A 48 -6.08 -6.44 8.55
CA ARG A 48 -7.18 -7.08 7.83
C ARG A 48 -7.83 -8.15 8.72
N GLN A 49 -9.15 -8.14 8.85
CA GLN A 49 -9.92 -9.13 9.61
C GLN A 49 -9.45 -9.32 11.06
N GLY A 50 -8.95 -8.24 11.67
CA GLY A 50 -8.47 -8.24 13.04
C GLY A 50 -7.02 -8.69 13.23
N ASP A 51 -6.33 -9.13 12.16
CA ASP A 51 -4.91 -9.43 12.16
C ASP A 51 -4.10 -8.29 11.52
N GLY A 52 -2.81 -8.23 11.80
CA GLY A 52 -1.88 -7.25 11.23
C GLY A 52 -1.04 -6.51 12.25
N LEU A 53 -0.60 -5.31 11.89
CA LEU A 53 0.36 -4.51 12.66
C LEU A 53 -0.17 -3.10 12.92
N VAL A 54 0.06 -2.60 14.13
CA VAL A 54 -0.12 -1.20 14.52
C VAL A 54 1.18 -0.67 15.09
N GLY A 55 1.73 0.39 14.49
CA GLY A 55 2.93 1.07 14.94
C GLY A 55 2.61 2.39 15.62
N LEU A 56 3.27 2.67 16.73
CA LEU A 56 3.14 3.89 17.54
C LEU A 56 4.49 4.57 17.69
N GLY A 57 4.51 5.91 17.69
CA GLY A 57 5.74 6.68 17.72
C GLY A 57 6.60 6.51 16.48
N ALA A 58 7.86 6.95 16.54
CA ALA A 58 8.85 6.69 15.50
C ALA A 58 10.27 6.93 16.02
N VAL A 59 11.13 5.91 15.93
CA VAL A 59 12.57 6.02 16.24
C VAL A 59 13.39 6.45 15.04
N ALA A 60 12.95 6.11 13.82
CA ALA A 60 13.64 6.50 12.60
C ALA A 60 12.65 6.75 11.45
N ARG A 61 12.99 7.72 10.61
CA ARG A 61 12.20 8.09 9.43
C ARG A 61 13.12 8.32 8.25
N LEU A 62 12.71 7.85 7.09
CA LEU A 62 13.35 8.11 5.82
C LEU A 62 12.35 8.75 4.85
N HIS A 63 12.86 9.69 4.05
CA HIS A 63 12.14 10.21 2.90
C HIS A 63 12.98 10.00 1.64
N THR A 64 12.40 9.39 0.63
CA THR A 64 13.05 9.17 -0.66
C THR A 64 12.22 9.73 -1.81
N GLN A 65 12.86 10.00 -2.95
CA GLN A 65 12.22 10.56 -4.13
C GLN A 65 12.98 10.12 -5.40
N GLY A 66 12.35 10.21 -6.54
CA GLY A 66 13.00 9.91 -7.81
C GLY A 66 12.99 8.42 -8.17
N ALA A 67 13.85 8.07 -9.14
CA ALA A 67 13.94 6.71 -9.66
C ALA A 67 14.44 5.71 -8.61
N GLU A 68 15.38 6.13 -7.79
CA GLU A 68 16.06 5.28 -6.80
C GLU A 68 15.29 5.17 -5.46
N ARG A 69 14.05 5.70 -5.37
CA ARG A 69 13.30 5.77 -4.11
C ARG A 69 13.14 4.44 -3.38
N PHE A 70 13.01 3.33 -4.10
CA PHE A 70 12.94 1.99 -3.52
C PHE A 70 14.32 1.47 -3.11
N ALA A 71 15.31 1.65 -3.97
CA ALA A 71 16.70 1.23 -3.69
C ALA A 71 17.26 1.97 -2.47
N ASP A 72 17.05 3.29 -2.39
CA ASP A 72 17.46 4.11 -1.23
C ASP A 72 16.76 3.64 0.06
N ALA A 73 15.45 3.36 -0.02
CA ALA A 73 14.66 2.89 1.13
C ALA A 73 15.15 1.52 1.62
N ARG A 74 15.38 0.59 0.70
CA ARG A 74 15.92 -0.75 1.00
C ARG A 74 17.30 -0.67 1.62
N GLN A 75 18.20 0.11 1.05
CA GLN A 75 19.55 0.26 1.57
C GLN A 75 19.55 0.83 2.99
N TRP A 76 18.77 1.90 3.21
CA TRP A 76 18.64 2.53 4.53
C TRP A 76 18.12 1.54 5.59
N PHE A 77 17.07 0.79 5.28
CA PHE A 77 16.49 -0.17 6.23
C PHE A 77 17.45 -1.33 6.51
N THR A 78 18.10 -1.85 5.45
CA THR A 78 19.13 -2.91 5.59
C THR A 78 20.28 -2.47 6.47
N ASP A 79 20.79 -1.26 6.28
CA ASP A 79 21.93 -0.73 7.07
C ASP A 79 21.55 -0.55 8.54
N LEU A 80 20.31 -0.10 8.82
CA LEU A 80 19.81 0.01 10.20
C LEU A 80 19.67 -1.35 10.87
N VAL A 81 19.08 -2.32 10.20
CA VAL A 81 18.84 -3.66 10.74
C VAL A 81 20.17 -4.41 10.96
N GLN A 82 21.14 -4.29 10.04
CA GLN A 82 22.45 -4.96 10.19
C GLN A 82 23.24 -4.45 11.39
N ARG A 83 22.99 -3.23 11.85
CA ARG A 83 23.64 -2.62 13.01
C ARG A 83 22.83 -2.76 14.29
N ALA A 84 21.57 -3.21 14.19
CA ALA A 84 20.68 -3.34 15.32
C ALA A 84 21.00 -4.57 16.20
N THR A 85 20.79 -4.43 17.51
CA THR A 85 20.72 -5.56 18.42
C THR A 85 19.28 -5.97 18.58
N VAL A 86 18.92 -7.19 18.14
CA VAL A 86 17.53 -7.66 18.10
C VAL A 86 17.36 -8.91 18.95
N ILE A 87 16.35 -8.90 19.83
CA ILE A 87 15.89 -10.06 20.61
C ILE A 87 14.42 -10.30 20.22
N ASP A 88 14.18 -11.29 19.35
CA ASP A 88 12.83 -11.63 18.87
C ASP A 88 12.58 -13.14 19.00
N PRO A 89 12.08 -13.60 20.18
CA PRO A 89 11.74 -15.00 20.39
C PRO A 89 10.45 -15.43 19.68
N ILE A 90 9.63 -14.49 19.18
CA ILE A 90 8.39 -14.77 18.45
C ILE A 90 8.71 -15.27 17.06
N ASN A 91 9.64 -14.64 16.37
CA ASN A 91 10.13 -15.02 15.04
C ASN A 91 9.01 -15.25 14.01
N GLN A 92 8.04 -14.35 13.96
CA GLN A 92 6.94 -14.34 12.99
C GLN A 92 7.07 -13.12 12.06
N PRO A 93 6.51 -13.17 10.83
CA PRO A 93 6.43 -11.99 9.98
C PRO A 93 5.82 -10.79 10.73
N GLY A 94 6.53 -9.66 10.71
CA GLY A 94 6.12 -8.46 11.44
C GLY A 94 6.49 -8.43 12.92
N SER A 95 7.19 -9.45 13.47
CA SER A 95 7.87 -9.34 14.76
C SER A 95 9.30 -8.78 14.59
N GLY A 96 9.91 -8.27 15.67
CA GLY A 96 11.18 -7.54 15.59
C GLY A 96 11.04 -6.15 14.97
N PRO A 97 12.13 -5.55 14.48
CA PRO A 97 12.11 -4.24 13.81
C PRO A 97 11.29 -4.28 12.52
N VAL A 98 10.33 -3.37 12.41
CA VAL A 98 9.44 -3.21 11.24
C VAL A 98 9.53 -1.79 10.74
N ALA A 99 9.51 -1.60 9.42
CA ALA A 99 9.32 -0.30 8.79
C ALA A 99 8.01 -0.28 8.00
N PHE A 100 7.16 0.70 8.28
CA PHE A 100 5.97 0.99 7.47
C PHE A 100 6.35 1.92 6.33
N GLY A 101 5.86 1.63 5.12
CA GLY A 101 6.23 2.35 3.91
C GLY A 101 5.04 2.83 3.09
N ALA A 102 5.19 4.02 2.49
CA ALA A 102 4.30 4.56 1.48
C ALA A 102 5.12 5.19 0.36
N PHE A 103 4.96 4.69 -0.86
CA PHE A 103 5.78 5.08 -2.01
C PHE A 103 4.99 5.87 -3.04
N ALA A 104 5.66 6.87 -3.64
CA ALA A 104 5.10 7.61 -4.76
C ALA A 104 4.80 6.69 -5.95
N PHE A 105 3.65 6.90 -6.61
CA PHE A 105 3.30 6.22 -7.85
C PHE A 105 4.35 6.46 -8.94
N SER A 106 4.74 7.70 -9.16
CA SER A 106 5.72 8.05 -10.21
C SER A 106 7.06 8.47 -9.61
N TYR A 107 8.14 8.11 -10.30
CA TYR A 107 9.47 8.62 -9.98
C TYR A 107 9.61 10.14 -10.21
N THR A 108 8.69 10.75 -10.95
CA THR A 108 8.64 12.20 -11.18
C THR A 108 7.75 12.93 -10.17
N SER A 109 7.12 12.22 -9.23
CA SER A 109 6.25 12.80 -8.22
C SER A 109 7.00 13.73 -7.27
N ASN A 110 6.34 14.81 -6.85
CA ASN A 110 6.82 15.68 -5.77
C ASN A 110 6.58 15.06 -4.38
N TYR A 111 5.78 14.02 -4.28
CA TYR A 111 5.57 13.30 -3.04
C TYR A 111 6.86 12.57 -2.63
N ARG A 112 7.29 12.79 -1.40
CA ARG A 112 8.39 12.04 -0.80
C ARG A 112 7.87 10.71 -0.29
N SER A 113 8.34 9.61 -0.89
CA SER A 113 8.13 8.26 -0.37
C SER A 113 8.69 8.17 1.05
N ARG A 114 8.06 7.37 1.89
CA ARG A 114 8.34 7.35 3.33
C ARG A 114 8.57 5.93 3.82
N LEU A 115 9.56 5.78 4.69
CA LEU A 115 9.73 4.62 5.56
C LEU A 115 9.78 5.12 7.01
N VAL A 116 9.04 4.46 7.91
CA VAL A 116 8.95 4.82 9.32
C VAL A 116 9.16 3.57 10.16
N ILE A 117 10.16 3.57 11.05
CA ILE A 117 10.33 2.55 12.09
C ILE A 117 9.68 3.07 13.36
N PRO A 118 8.58 2.46 13.84
CA PRO A 118 7.91 2.90 15.07
C PRO A 118 8.72 2.54 16.33
N GLU A 119 8.43 3.23 17.42
CA GLU A 119 8.95 2.87 18.74
C GLU A 119 8.30 1.59 19.27
N VAL A 120 6.98 1.46 19.09
CA VAL A 120 6.22 0.30 19.52
C VAL A 120 5.46 -0.27 18.34
N VAL A 121 5.53 -1.58 18.15
CA VAL A 121 4.68 -2.34 17.22
C VAL A 121 3.84 -3.32 18.01
N LEU A 122 2.54 -3.25 17.81
CA LEU A 122 1.57 -4.25 18.26
C LEU A 122 1.23 -5.11 17.07
N GLY A 123 1.47 -6.41 17.17
CA GLY A 123 1.21 -7.37 16.12
C GLY A 123 0.26 -8.46 16.53
N LYS A 124 -0.54 -8.96 15.58
CA LYS A 124 -1.46 -10.06 15.75
C LYS A 124 -1.57 -10.90 14.49
N ASP A 125 -1.50 -12.21 14.65
CA ASP A 125 -1.75 -13.20 13.59
C ASP A 125 -2.51 -14.40 14.21
N GLY A 126 -3.79 -14.51 13.91
CA GLY A 126 -4.67 -15.51 14.51
C GLY A 126 -4.72 -15.44 16.03
N ALA A 127 -4.25 -16.48 16.69
CA ALA A 127 -4.19 -16.55 18.14
C ALA A 127 -2.92 -15.96 18.76
N LEU A 128 -1.92 -15.61 17.94
CA LEU A 128 -0.66 -15.07 18.39
C LEU A 128 -0.71 -13.55 18.41
N SER A 129 -0.24 -12.96 19.51
CA SER A 129 -0.07 -11.50 19.62
C SER A 129 1.27 -11.18 20.25
N TRP A 130 1.85 -10.06 19.83
CA TRP A 130 3.15 -9.61 20.34
C TRP A 130 3.22 -8.09 20.45
N ILE A 131 4.15 -7.64 21.28
CA ILE A 131 4.59 -6.25 21.36
C ILE A 131 6.09 -6.19 21.11
N THR A 132 6.50 -5.37 20.16
CA THR A 132 7.91 -5.05 19.88
C THR A 132 8.17 -3.62 20.33
N ILE A 133 9.24 -3.42 21.10
CA ILE A 133 9.76 -2.10 21.46
C ILE A 133 11.12 -1.90 20.80
N THR A 134 11.32 -0.76 20.14
CA THR A 134 12.57 -0.39 19.46
C THR A 134 13.02 0.98 19.95
N SER A 135 14.31 1.14 20.23
CA SER A 135 14.93 2.39 20.70
C SER A 135 16.28 2.63 20.01
N ASP A 136 16.63 3.90 19.87
CA ASP A 136 17.94 4.39 19.43
C ASP A 136 18.80 4.94 20.58
N THR A 137 18.26 4.94 21.80
CA THR A 137 18.91 5.51 23.00
C THR A 137 19.07 4.51 24.13
N LEU A 138 18.30 3.44 24.15
CA LEU A 138 18.31 2.37 25.17
C LEU A 138 18.88 1.09 24.57
N ASP A 139 19.55 0.27 25.40
CA ASP A 139 19.98 -1.07 25.02
C ASP A 139 18.89 -2.14 25.28
N THR A 140 19.11 -3.37 24.83
CA THR A 140 18.14 -4.47 24.96
C THR A 140 17.84 -4.87 26.40
N GLU A 141 18.76 -4.63 27.36
CA GLU A 141 18.56 -4.94 28.78
C GLU A 141 17.58 -3.98 29.43
N GLN A 142 17.52 -2.73 28.93
CA GLN A 142 16.62 -1.69 29.41
C GLN A 142 15.20 -1.82 28.79
N LEU A 143 15.08 -2.44 27.61
CA LEU A 143 13.82 -2.65 26.90
C LEU A 143 13.05 -3.85 27.49
N THR A 144 12.55 -3.70 28.71
CA THR A 144 11.77 -4.73 29.41
C THR A 144 10.31 -4.76 28.95
N TYR A 145 9.59 -5.82 29.24
CA TYR A 145 8.15 -5.93 28.96
C TYR A 145 7.35 -4.79 29.61
N ASP A 146 7.62 -4.50 30.89
CA ASP A 146 6.94 -3.41 31.61
C ASP A 146 7.23 -2.05 30.98
N TYR A 147 8.47 -1.83 30.51
CA TYR A 147 8.83 -0.62 29.78
C TYR A 147 8.04 -0.51 28.45
N ALA A 148 7.95 -1.62 27.69
CA ALA A 148 7.21 -1.64 26.42
C ALA A 148 5.71 -1.30 26.63
N LEU A 149 5.09 -1.85 27.67
CA LEU A 149 3.70 -1.54 28.02
C LEU A 149 3.51 -0.08 28.46
N ALA A 150 4.39 0.42 29.33
CA ALA A 150 4.32 1.81 29.81
C ALA A 150 4.49 2.78 28.63
N ARG A 151 5.49 2.54 27.76
CA ARG A 151 5.72 3.39 26.58
C ARG A 151 4.58 3.32 25.55
N CYS A 152 4.00 2.15 25.35
CA CYS A 152 2.80 1.99 24.54
C CYS A 152 1.66 2.87 25.05
N GLN A 153 1.38 2.84 26.36
CA GLN A 153 0.33 3.66 26.97
C GLN A 153 0.60 5.15 26.84
N GLU A 154 1.84 5.60 27.08
CA GLU A 154 2.24 7.00 26.90
C GLU A 154 1.99 7.46 25.46
N LEU A 155 2.41 6.68 24.44
CA LEU A 155 2.21 7.01 23.04
C LEU A 155 0.72 7.05 22.65
N LEU A 156 -0.10 6.19 23.23
CA LEU A 156 -1.56 6.21 23.05
C LEU A 156 -2.18 7.47 23.63
N ASP A 157 -1.73 7.90 24.81
CA ASP A 157 -2.23 9.10 25.47
C ASP A 157 -1.78 10.39 24.73
N GLU A 158 -0.54 10.43 24.25
CA GLU A 158 -0.01 11.55 23.44
C GLU A 158 -0.72 11.69 22.09
N ALA A 159 -1.11 10.56 21.47
CA ALA A 159 -1.74 10.52 20.17
C ALA A 159 -3.27 10.75 20.19
N ALA A 160 -3.87 10.98 21.36
CA ALA A 160 -5.30 11.21 21.49
C ALA A 160 -5.71 12.49 20.74
N TYR A 161 -6.62 12.36 19.79
CA TYR A 161 -7.19 13.53 19.09
C TYR A 161 -8.10 14.31 20.05
N THR A 162 -7.82 15.61 20.16
CA THR A 162 -8.56 16.53 21.06
C THR A 162 -9.50 17.48 20.32
N GLY A 163 -9.61 17.35 18.99
CA GLY A 163 -10.49 18.19 18.17
C GLY A 163 -11.98 17.91 18.38
N ALA A 164 -12.82 18.85 17.99
CA ALA A 164 -14.27 18.66 18.05
C ALA A 164 -14.68 17.59 17.05
N PRO A 165 -15.34 16.50 17.48
CA PRO A 165 -15.89 15.52 16.55
C PRO A 165 -17.02 16.19 15.75
N HIS A 166 -17.09 15.88 14.44
CA HIS A 166 -18.20 16.22 13.56
C HIS A 166 -18.27 17.68 13.07
N GLY A 167 -17.34 18.07 12.21
CA GLY A 167 -17.52 19.21 11.32
C GLY A 167 -18.38 18.85 10.11
N THR A 168 -18.89 19.88 9.41
CA THR A 168 -19.50 19.69 8.09
C THR A 168 -18.42 19.36 7.07
N ILE A 169 -18.63 18.30 6.28
CA ILE A 169 -17.73 17.95 5.19
C ILE A 169 -18.24 18.58 3.89
N SER A 170 -17.36 19.25 3.17
CA SER A 170 -17.60 19.76 1.83
C SER A 170 -16.54 19.24 0.85
N LEU A 171 -16.96 18.94 -0.38
CA LEU A 171 -16.06 18.51 -1.44
C LEU A 171 -15.75 19.69 -2.37
N GLN A 172 -14.47 19.87 -2.63
CA GLN A 172 -13.94 20.90 -3.54
C GLN A 172 -13.20 20.21 -4.69
N PRO A 173 -13.12 20.83 -5.89
CA PRO A 173 -12.25 20.33 -6.95
C PRO A 173 -10.81 20.20 -6.47
N GLY A 174 -10.14 19.11 -6.85
CA GLY A 174 -8.71 18.99 -6.71
C GLY A 174 -7.96 19.65 -7.86
N ASP A 175 -6.73 19.18 -8.14
CA ASP A 175 -5.89 19.70 -9.21
C ASP A 175 -6.49 19.39 -10.58
N LEU A 176 -7.15 18.24 -10.73
CA LEU A 176 -7.82 17.84 -11.97
C LEU A 176 -9.34 18.02 -11.88
N THR A 177 -9.88 19.07 -12.50
CA THR A 177 -11.32 19.29 -12.55
C THR A 177 -12.06 18.20 -13.32
N ALA A 178 -13.38 18.03 -13.08
CA ALA A 178 -14.19 17.06 -13.82
C ALA A 178 -14.11 17.27 -15.36
N GLY A 179 -14.20 18.53 -15.82
CA GLY A 179 -14.08 18.85 -17.25
C GLY A 179 -12.71 18.57 -17.84
N SER A 180 -11.62 18.75 -17.07
CA SER A 180 -10.27 18.38 -17.49
C SER A 180 -10.09 16.86 -17.55
N TYR A 181 -10.68 16.14 -16.59
CA TYR A 181 -10.68 14.67 -16.59
C TYR A 181 -11.40 14.10 -17.83
N LEU A 182 -12.60 14.59 -18.17
CA LEU A 182 -13.34 14.17 -19.37
C LEU A 182 -12.55 14.42 -20.66
N LYS A 183 -11.83 15.54 -20.74
CA LYS A 183 -10.91 15.80 -21.86
C LYS A 183 -9.77 14.80 -21.92
N ALA A 184 -9.18 14.47 -20.77
CA ALA A 184 -8.10 13.47 -20.69
C ALA A 184 -8.59 12.08 -21.12
N VAL A 185 -9.81 11.68 -20.72
CA VAL A 185 -10.45 10.42 -21.17
C VAL A 185 -10.66 10.44 -22.68
N THR A 186 -11.16 11.54 -23.25
CA THR A 186 -11.36 11.70 -24.70
C THR A 186 -10.03 11.60 -25.47
N GLN A 187 -8.95 12.13 -24.91
CA GLN A 187 -7.61 12.02 -25.51
C GLN A 187 -7.05 10.60 -25.37
N ALA A 188 -7.26 9.95 -24.23
CA ALA A 188 -6.88 8.56 -24.03
C ALA A 188 -7.55 7.61 -25.03
N LEU A 189 -8.83 7.82 -25.34
CA LEU A 189 -9.55 7.03 -26.35
C LEU A 189 -8.90 7.17 -27.73
N LYS A 190 -8.43 8.36 -28.13
CA LYS A 190 -7.70 8.55 -29.39
C LYS A 190 -6.35 7.83 -29.41
N VAL A 191 -5.66 7.77 -28.26
CA VAL A 191 -4.42 7.00 -28.13
C VAL A 191 -4.69 5.50 -28.27
N LEU A 192 -5.81 5.03 -27.73
CA LEU A 192 -6.23 3.62 -27.79
C LEU A 192 -6.75 3.20 -29.18
N GLU A 193 -7.02 4.13 -30.10
CA GLU A 193 -7.29 3.80 -31.51
C GLU A 193 -6.03 3.26 -32.23
N GLY A 194 -4.85 3.53 -31.72
CA GLY A 194 -3.60 2.92 -32.15
C GLY A 194 -3.33 1.63 -31.38
N ASP A 195 -2.87 0.60 -32.05
CA ASP A 195 -2.70 -0.75 -31.48
C ASP A 195 -1.54 -0.90 -30.46
N GLU A 196 -0.83 0.20 -30.12
CA GLU A 196 0.33 0.13 -29.23
C GLU A 196 -0.04 0.05 -27.74
N ILE A 197 -1.20 0.59 -27.34
CA ILE A 197 -1.70 0.61 -25.97
C ILE A 197 -3.12 0.06 -25.97
N SER A 198 -3.38 -0.95 -25.16
CA SER A 198 -4.71 -1.57 -25.05
C SER A 198 -5.55 -1.04 -23.88
N LYS A 199 -4.90 -0.42 -22.87
CA LYS A 199 -5.54 0.09 -21.65
C LYS A 199 -4.74 1.25 -21.08
N LEU A 200 -5.46 2.28 -20.61
CA LEU A 200 -4.92 3.36 -19.76
C LEU A 200 -5.77 3.47 -18.50
N VAL A 201 -5.16 3.76 -17.36
CA VAL A 201 -5.90 3.98 -16.10
C VAL A 201 -5.73 5.44 -15.71
N LEU A 202 -6.77 6.24 -15.94
CA LEU A 202 -6.78 7.66 -15.61
C LEU A 202 -7.35 7.92 -14.23
N SER A 203 -6.78 8.89 -13.53
CA SER A 203 -7.16 9.28 -12.18
C SER A 203 -7.56 10.73 -12.09
N ARG A 204 -8.37 11.05 -11.09
CA ARG A 204 -8.68 12.43 -10.67
C ARG A 204 -8.73 12.53 -9.16
N ASP A 205 -8.71 13.75 -8.67
CA ASP A 205 -8.74 14.06 -7.25
C ASP A 205 -9.85 15.03 -6.87
N VAL A 206 -10.20 15.02 -5.58
CA VAL A 206 -11.04 16.01 -4.91
C VAL A 206 -10.48 16.28 -3.52
N ILE A 207 -10.73 17.49 -3.00
CA ILE A 207 -10.40 17.84 -1.64
C ILE A 207 -11.65 17.74 -0.77
N ALA A 208 -11.61 16.90 0.25
CA ALA A 208 -12.59 16.88 1.33
C ALA A 208 -12.14 17.83 2.42
N HIS A 209 -12.94 18.88 2.69
CA HIS A 209 -12.71 19.84 3.76
C HIS A 209 -13.67 19.58 4.91
N SER A 210 -13.16 19.46 6.14
CA SER A 210 -13.94 19.33 7.38
C SER A 210 -13.80 20.60 8.23
N SER A 211 -14.92 21.22 8.60
CA SER A 211 -14.91 22.41 9.47
C SER A 211 -14.53 22.11 10.94
N GLY A 212 -14.55 20.85 11.36
CA GLY A 212 -14.19 20.39 12.71
C GLY A 212 -12.85 19.67 12.78
N GLY A 213 -12.08 19.64 11.68
CA GLY A 213 -10.87 18.82 11.58
C GLY A 213 -11.17 17.39 11.15
N ILE A 214 -10.11 16.63 10.86
CA ILE A 214 -10.16 15.23 10.42
C ILE A 214 -9.44 14.36 11.44
N ASP A 215 -10.17 13.49 12.12
CA ASP A 215 -9.61 12.46 12.99
C ASP A 215 -9.28 11.21 12.16
N LEU A 216 -8.00 11.00 11.84
CA LEU A 216 -7.55 9.82 11.09
C LEU A 216 -7.85 8.52 11.84
N ALA A 217 -7.81 8.50 13.17
CA ALA A 217 -8.13 7.30 13.94
C ALA A 217 -9.60 6.90 13.77
N GLN A 218 -10.51 7.87 13.71
CA GLN A 218 -11.91 7.60 13.41
C GLN A 218 -12.07 7.06 11.98
N VAL A 219 -11.41 7.71 10.99
CA VAL A 219 -11.44 7.24 9.60
C VAL A 219 -10.95 5.79 9.50
N VAL A 220 -9.83 5.45 10.14
CA VAL A 220 -9.29 4.08 10.14
C VAL A 220 -10.26 3.10 10.79
N ARG A 221 -10.86 3.44 11.95
CA ARG A 221 -11.86 2.57 12.62
C ARG A 221 -13.08 2.30 11.73
N GLU A 222 -13.58 3.32 11.03
CA GLU A 222 -14.70 3.17 10.10
C GLU A 222 -14.33 2.31 8.88
N LEU A 223 -13.10 2.43 8.37
CA LEU A 223 -12.60 1.58 7.29
C LEU A 223 -12.45 0.12 7.73
N VAL A 224 -11.89 -0.14 8.91
CA VAL A 224 -11.78 -1.49 9.49
C VAL A 224 -13.17 -2.11 9.66
N GLY A 225 -14.14 -1.37 10.21
CA GLY A 225 -15.49 -1.88 10.44
C GLY A 225 -16.35 -2.03 9.17
N GLY A 226 -16.00 -1.31 8.10
CA GLY A 226 -16.80 -1.29 6.86
C GLY A 226 -16.29 -2.16 5.73
N TYR A 227 -15.02 -2.60 5.79
CA TYR A 227 -14.34 -3.26 4.66
C TYR A 227 -13.50 -4.47 5.09
N ASP A 228 -14.11 -5.48 5.68
CA ASP A 228 -13.46 -6.68 6.23
C ASP A 228 -12.54 -7.42 5.25
N ASN A 229 -12.84 -7.38 3.96
CA ASN A 229 -12.05 -8.03 2.91
C ASN A 229 -10.88 -7.18 2.37
N CYS A 230 -10.71 -5.96 2.89
CA CYS A 230 -9.65 -5.05 2.49
C CYS A 230 -8.54 -5.00 3.55
N TRP A 231 -7.33 -4.67 3.12
CA TRP A 231 -6.26 -4.24 4.02
C TRP A 231 -6.45 -2.77 4.34
N THR A 232 -6.76 -2.46 5.59
CA THR A 232 -6.81 -1.07 6.07
C THR A 232 -5.39 -0.62 6.39
N TYR A 233 -5.02 0.53 5.85
CA TYR A 233 -3.69 1.10 6.02
C TYR A 233 -3.73 2.55 6.49
N SER A 234 -2.73 2.93 7.28
CA SER A 234 -2.42 4.32 7.63
C SER A 234 -0.90 4.47 7.72
N VAL A 235 -0.31 5.33 6.90
CA VAL A 235 1.13 5.63 6.92
C VAL A 235 1.33 7.12 6.72
N ASP A 236 1.66 7.82 7.82
CA ASP A 236 2.08 9.22 7.83
C ASP A 236 1.16 10.16 7.01
N GLY A 237 -0.16 10.05 7.23
CA GLY A 237 -1.20 10.86 6.58
C GLY A 237 -1.85 10.22 5.35
N LEU A 238 -1.27 9.20 4.75
CA LEU A 238 -1.94 8.36 3.76
C LEU A 238 -2.82 7.34 4.49
N VAL A 239 -4.11 7.27 4.16
CA VAL A 239 -5.07 6.36 4.79
C VAL A 239 -6.04 5.78 3.76
N GLY A 240 -6.44 4.51 3.95
CA GLY A 240 -7.41 3.87 3.07
C GLY A 240 -7.64 2.39 3.40
N ALA A 241 -8.45 1.73 2.56
CA ALA A 241 -8.74 0.29 2.63
C ALA A 241 -8.64 -0.33 1.24
N THR A 242 -7.53 -1.01 0.96
CA THR A 242 -7.26 -1.60 -0.36
C THR A 242 -7.64 -3.07 -0.42
N PRO A 243 -8.34 -3.51 -1.47
CA PRO A 243 -8.57 -4.93 -1.73
C PRO A 243 -7.41 -5.60 -2.46
N GLU A 244 -6.41 -4.82 -2.93
CA GLU A 244 -5.39 -5.28 -3.87
C GLU A 244 -4.04 -5.41 -3.17
N MET A 245 -3.64 -6.66 -2.93
CA MET A 245 -2.31 -7.01 -2.43
C MET A 245 -1.33 -7.03 -3.60
N LEU A 246 -0.40 -6.10 -3.62
CA LEU A 246 0.66 -6.05 -4.61
C LEU A 246 1.62 -7.23 -4.41
N VAL A 247 2.10 -7.41 -3.16
CA VAL A 247 2.94 -8.54 -2.78
C VAL A 247 2.90 -8.77 -1.26
N ARG A 248 2.96 -10.06 -0.89
CA ARG A 248 3.35 -10.53 0.43
C ARG A 248 4.57 -11.41 0.25
N VAL A 249 5.58 -11.21 1.07
CA VAL A 249 6.73 -12.13 1.19
C VAL A 249 6.73 -12.70 2.59
N THR A 250 6.78 -14.02 2.70
CA THR A 250 6.82 -14.74 3.97
C THR A 250 7.79 -15.91 3.85
N ASN A 251 8.87 -15.90 4.61
CA ASN A 251 9.86 -16.97 4.65
C ASN A 251 10.33 -17.41 3.24
N GLY A 252 10.60 -16.44 2.35
CA GLY A 252 11.09 -16.70 0.99
C GLY A 252 10.01 -17.11 -0.01
N THR A 253 8.73 -17.08 0.35
CA THR A 253 7.61 -17.25 -0.57
C THR A 253 6.97 -15.90 -0.88
N ALA A 254 6.85 -15.55 -2.16
CA ALA A 254 6.12 -14.38 -2.62
C ALA A 254 4.69 -14.76 -3.02
N GLU A 255 3.74 -13.99 -2.56
CA GLU A 255 2.32 -14.11 -2.92
C GLU A 255 1.81 -12.76 -3.43
N ALA A 256 0.94 -12.77 -4.43
CA ALA A 256 0.30 -11.57 -4.97
C ALA A 256 -1.14 -11.86 -5.34
N ARG A 257 -2.03 -10.87 -5.18
CA ARG A 257 -3.42 -10.94 -5.62
C ARG A 257 -3.64 -10.03 -6.82
N VAL A 258 -3.97 -10.63 -7.94
CA VAL A 258 -4.36 -9.92 -9.17
C VAL A 258 -5.86 -9.68 -9.17
N LEU A 259 -6.23 -8.41 -9.34
CA LEU A 259 -7.63 -8.00 -9.55
C LEU A 259 -7.75 -7.38 -10.95
N ALA A 260 -8.53 -8.02 -11.82
CA ALA A 260 -8.88 -7.47 -13.13
C ALA A 260 -10.25 -7.99 -13.55
N GLY A 261 -11.08 -7.11 -14.12
CA GLY A 261 -12.50 -7.39 -14.34
C GLY A 261 -13.34 -6.94 -13.15
N THR A 262 -14.26 -5.99 -13.41
CA THR A 262 -15.08 -5.36 -12.36
C THR A 262 -16.55 -5.31 -12.79
N LEU A 263 -17.44 -5.62 -11.85
CA LEU A 263 -18.89 -5.50 -12.02
C LEU A 263 -19.47 -4.70 -10.86
N ASP A 264 -20.21 -3.63 -11.17
CA ASP A 264 -20.89 -2.82 -10.18
C ASP A 264 -22.09 -3.58 -9.60
N ARG A 265 -22.17 -3.67 -8.27
CA ARG A 265 -23.29 -4.33 -7.58
C ARG A 265 -24.62 -3.61 -7.76
N ALA A 266 -24.60 -2.29 -7.97
CA ALA A 266 -25.80 -1.52 -8.21
C ALA A 266 -26.50 -1.88 -9.53
N THR A 267 -25.78 -2.50 -10.49
CA THR A 267 -26.32 -2.96 -11.78
C THR A 267 -26.93 -4.35 -11.72
N ALA A 268 -26.77 -5.06 -10.60
CA ALA A 268 -27.23 -6.42 -10.45
C ALA A 268 -28.77 -6.51 -10.34
N PRO A 269 -29.41 -7.46 -11.03
CA PRO A 269 -30.81 -7.75 -10.83
C PRO A 269 -31.08 -8.25 -9.40
N VAL A 270 -32.16 -7.75 -8.79
CA VAL A 270 -32.51 -8.12 -7.41
C VAL A 270 -32.85 -9.62 -7.31
N GLY A 271 -32.17 -10.33 -6.40
CA GLY A 271 -32.43 -11.73 -6.07
C GLY A 271 -31.85 -12.75 -7.06
N GLU A 272 -30.99 -12.35 -7.98
CA GLU A 272 -30.37 -13.25 -8.95
C GLU A 272 -29.07 -13.86 -8.41
N ALA A 273 -29.17 -15.04 -7.75
CA ALA A 273 -28.00 -15.78 -7.29
C ALA A 273 -27.08 -16.17 -8.45
N GLY A 274 -25.74 -16.02 -8.27
CA GLY A 274 -24.75 -16.37 -9.29
C GLY A 274 -24.62 -15.38 -10.45
N TYR A 275 -25.24 -14.19 -10.34
CA TYR A 275 -25.13 -13.14 -11.35
C TYR A 275 -23.68 -12.74 -11.65
N PRO A 276 -22.81 -12.43 -10.64
CA PRO A 276 -21.43 -12.03 -10.91
C PRO A 276 -20.62 -13.13 -11.57
N GLN A 277 -20.83 -14.40 -11.21
CA GLN A 277 -20.17 -15.54 -11.85
C GLN A 277 -20.51 -15.64 -13.33
N ARG A 278 -21.82 -15.51 -13.66
CA ARG A 278 -22.26 -15.57 -15.06
C ARG A 278 -21.74 -14.40 -15.89
N VAL A 279 -21.71 -13.20 -15.34
CA VAL A 279 -21.27 -12.01 -16.09
C VAL A 279 -19.75 -11.97 -16.20
N LEU A 280 -19.03 -12.07 -15.10
CA LEU A 280 -17.57 -11.89 -15.12
C LEU A 280 -16.82 -13.10 -15.69
N LEU A 281 -17.19 -14.35 -15.31
CA LEU A 281 -16.51 -15.55 -15.80
C LEU A 281 -16.88 -15.92 -17.24
N SER A 282 -18.05 -15.49 -17.74
CA SER A 282 -18.46 -15.81 -19.11
C SER A 282 -18.07 -14.74 -20.12
N ASP A 283 -17.66 -13.55 -19.67
CA ASP A 283 -17.24 -12.47 -20.56
C ASP A 283 -15.79 -12.71 -21.06
N PRO A 284 -15.59 -13.01 -22.35
CA PRO A 284 -14.27 -13.28 -22.89
C PRO A 284 -13.31 -12.07 -22.74
N LYS A 285 -13.83 -10.83 -22.79
CA LYS A 285 -13.04 -9.61 -22.63
C LYS A 285 -12.47 -9.50 -21.22
N GLN A 286 -13.31 -9.73 -20.20
CA GLN A 286 -12.90 -9.69 -18.80
C GLN A 286 -11.87 -10.78 -18.50
N ARG A 287 -12.05 -11.98 -19.04
CA ARG A 287 -11.10 -13.10 -18.88
C ARG A 287 -9.75 -12.81 -19.54
N VAL A 288 -9.73 -12.26 -20.74
CA VAL A 288 -8.48 -11.87 -21.41
C VAL A 288 -7.76 -10.77 -20.63
N GLU A 289 -8.48 -9.75 -20.16
CA GLU A 289 -7.90 -8.69 -19.34
C GLU A 289 -7.28 -9.26 -18.06
N HIS A 290 -7.97 -10.18 -17.39
CA HIS A 290 -7.49 -10.84 -16.18
C HIS A 290 -6.25 -11.70 -16.44
N GLN A 291 -6.24 -12.50 -17.52
CA GLN A 291 -5.10 -13.33 -17.89
C GLN A 291 -3.86 -12.49 -18.21
N LEU A 292 -4.01 -11.39 -18.94
CA LEU A 292 -2.89 -10.46 -19.21
C LEU A 292 -2.28 -9.89 -17.93
N ALA A 293 -3.09 -9.65 -16.91
CA ALA A 293 -2.58 -9.16 -15.63
C ALA A 293 -1.79 -10.26 -14.89
N ILE A 294 -2.28 -11.52 -14.91
CA ILE A 294 -1.55 -12.67 -14.36
C ILE A 294 -0.23 -12.88 -15.10
N ASP A 295 -0.26 -12.89 -16.44
CA ASP A 295 0.92 -13.10 -17.28
C ASP A 295 2.00 -12.05 -17.03
N SER A 296 1.59 -10.79 -16.86
CA SER A 296 2.51 -9.70 -16.53
C SER A 296 3.23 -9.92 -15.19
N LEU A 297 2.50 -10.38 -14.17
CA LEU A 297 3.03 -10.65 -12.84
C LEU A 297 3.94 -11.88 -12.84
N THR A 298 3.50 -12.98 -13.47
CA THR A 298 4.28 -14.21 -13.54
C THR A 298 5.58 -14.01 -14.33
N LEU A 299 5.54 -13.25 -15.42
CA LEU A 299 6.74 -12.88 -16.19
C LEU A 299 7.75 -12.08 -15.36
N ALA A 300 7.27 -11.23 -14.47
CA ALA A 300 8.13 -10.44 -13.59
C ALA A 300 8.75 -11.28 -12.46
N LEU A 301 8.04 -12.31 -11.97
CA LEU A 301 8.54 -13.23 -10.94
C LEU A 301 9.48 -14.32 -11.47
N ASP A 302 9.31 -14.77 -12.70
CA ASP A 302 10.04 -15.92 -13.27
C ASP A 302 11.57 -15.84 -13.09
N PRO A 303 12.24 -14.69 -13.33
CA PRO A 303 13.69 -14.59 -13.18
C PRO A 303 14.21 -14.77 -11.74
N ILE A 304 13.37 -14.51 -10.75
CA ILE A 304 13.73 -14.43 -9.31
C ILE A 304 13.08 -15.52 -8.47
N SER A 305 12.33 -16.44 -9.08
CA SER A 305 11.56 -17.45 -8.36
C SER A 305 11.57 -18.82 -9.05
N HIS A 306 10.99 -19.80 -8.39
CA HIS A 306 10.69 -21.12 -8.92
C HIS A 306 9.38 -21.66 -8.31
N GLY A 307 8.88 -22.77 -8.81
CA GLY A 307 7.68 -23.40 -8.24
C GLY A 307 6.44 -22.50 -8.30
N MET A 308 6.36 -21.64 -9.33
CA MET A 308 5.25 -20.71 -9.49
C MET A 308 3.92 -21.44 -9.61
N GLN A 309 2.94 -20.97 -8.86
CA GLN A 309 1.57 -21.43 -8.88
C GLN A 309 0.65 -20.25 -9.22
N ALA A 310 -0.06 -20.37 -10.33
CA ALA A 310 -1.11 -19.45 -10.74
C ALA A 310 -2.35 -20.29 -11.05
N PRO A 311 -3.52 -20.00 -10.46
CA PRO A 311 -4.73 -20.78 -10.72
C PRO A 311 -5.21 -20.55 -12.16
N GLU A 312 -5.67 -21.63 -12.82
CA GLU A 312 -6.22 -21.57 -14.18
C GLU A 312 -7.55 -20.81 -14.25
N GLU A 313 -8.34 -20.86 -13.17
CA GLU A 313 -9.64 -20.20 -13.07
C GLU A 313 -9.63 -19.15 -11.95
N PRO A 314 -10.02 -17.90 -12.26
CA PRO A 314 -10.17 -16.86 -11.24
C PRO A 314 -11.39 -17.12 -10.36
N PHE A 315 -11.38 -16.59 -9.16
CA PHE A 315 -12.55 -16.55 -8.29
C PHE A 315 -13.21 -15.16 -8.28
N ILE A 316 -14.44 -15.08 -7.77
CA ILE A 316 -15.12 -13.80 -7.58
C ILE A 316 -14.79 -13.27 -6.19
N LEU A 317 -14.12 -12.13 -6.14
CA LEU A 317 -13.94 -11.35 -4.92
C LEU A 317 -15.12 -10.41 -4.75
N GLU A 318 -15.84 -10.60 -3.66
CA GLU A 318 -17.00 -9.77 -3.31
C GLU A 318 -16.59 -8.64 -2.38
N LEU A 319 -16.87 -7.40 -2.80
CA LEU A 319 -16.70 -6.19 -2.00
C LEU A 319 -18.07 -5.50 -1.81
N PRO A 320 -18.20 -4.56 -0.86
CA PRO A 320 -19.50 -3.93 -0.60
C PRO A 320 -20.19 -3.33 -1.84
N ASN A 321 -19.42 -2.74 -2.75
CA ASN A 321 -19.95 -1.99 -3.90
C ASN A 321 -19.72 -2.67 -5.26
N VAL A 322 -18.78 -3.62 -5.35
CA VAL A 322 -18.37 -4.24 -6.63
C VAL A 322 -18.01 -5.70 -6.45
N TRP A 323 -18.00 -6.45 -7.55
CA TRP A 323 -17.34 -7.75 -7.68
C TRP A 323 -16.14 -7.64 -8.61
N HIS A 324 -15.07 -8.37 -8.28
CA HIS A 324 -13.90 -8.48 -9.13
C HIS A 324 -13.60 -9.93 -9.49
N LEU A 325 -13.01 -10.16 -10.67
CA LEU A 325 -12.24 -11.38 -10.89
C LEU A 325 -10.92 -11.25 -10.11
N ALA A 326 -10.57 -12.31 -9.39
CA ALA A 326 -9.37 -12.36 -8.55
C ALA A 326 -8.62 -13.68 -8.77
N SER A 327 -7.28 -13.60 -8.74
CA SER A 327 -6.40 -14.77 -8.70
C SER A 327 -5.26 -14.52 -7.74
N ASP A 328 -4.98 -15.53 -6.91
CA ASP A 328 -3.82 -15.53 -6.03
C ASP A 328 -2.68 -16.30 -6.71
N VAL A 329 -1.55 -15.63 -6.90
CA VAL A 329 -0.32 -16.18 -7.47
C VAL A 329 0.70 -16.33 -6.37
N SER A 330 1.40 -17.46 -6.33
CA SER A 330 2.49 -17.68 -5.39
C SER A 330 3.73 -18.25 -6.09
N ALA A 331 4.91 -17.94 -5.53
CA ALA A 331 6.18 -18.47 -6.03
C ALA A 331 7.23 -18.52 -4.92
N GLU A 332 8.07 -19.53 -4.94
CA GLU A 332 9.23 -19.62 -4.06
C GLU A 332 10.37 -18.74 -4.63
N LEU A 333 10.87 -17.81 -3.83
CA LEU A 333 11.93 -16.90 -4.23
C LEU A 333 13.28 -17.63 -4.29
N ARG A 334 14.13 -17.20 -5.22
CA ARG A 334 15.53 -17.67 -5.31
C ARG A 334 16.47 -16.63 -4.71
N PRO A 335 17.51 -17.04 -3.99
CA PRO A 335 18.52 -16.10 -3.56
C PRO A 335 19.23 -15.49 -4.78
N GLY A 336 19.52 -14.20 -4.69
CA GLY A 336 20.34 -13.50 -5.67
C GLY A 336 21.78 -13.99 -5.70
N SER A 337 22.61 -13.39 -6.55
CA SER A 337 24.04 -13.72 -6.67
C SER A 337 24.85 -13.43 -5.39
N ASP A 338 24.31 -12.57 -4.53
CA ASP A 338 24.86 -12.25 -3.20
C ASP A 338 24.38 -13.20 -2.09
N GLY A 339 23.58 -14.21 -2.42
CA GLY A 339 23.02 -15.19 -1.50
C GLY A 339 21.81 -14.68 -0.69
N ARG A 340 21.31 -13.46 -0.93
CA ARG A 340 20.16 -12.89 -0.25
C ARG A 340 18.87 -13.17 -1.03
N PHE A 341 17.81 -13.47 -0.32
CA PHE A 341 16.47 -13.54 -0.92
C PHE A 341 15.95 -12.14 -1.21
N PRO A 342 15.21 -11.96 -2.33
CA PRO A 342 14.46 -10.73 -2.55
C PRO A 342 13.49 -10.47 -1.39
N THR A 343 13.45 -9.23 -0.93
CA THR A 343 12.56 -8.78 0.15
C THR A 343 11.19 -8.37 -0.41
N ALA A 344 10.20 -8.15 0.47
CA ALA A 344 8.90 -7.62 0.08
C ALA A 344 9.02 -6.27 -0.67
N LEU A 345 10.02 -5.45 -0.30
CA LEU A 345 10.26 -4.15 -0.95
C LEU A 345 10.90 -4.31 -2.35
N ASP A 346 11.76 -5.31 -2.56
CA ASP A 346 12.30 -5.65 -3.88
C ASP A 346 11.19 -6.04 -4.85
N ILE A 347 10.29 -6.92 -4.39
CA ILE A 347 9.18 -7.39 -5.22
C ILE A 347 8.17 -6.26 -5.47
N ALA A 348 7.90 -5.41 -4.46
CA ALA A 348 7.04 -4.24 -4.65
C ALA A 348 7.59 -3.29 -5.73
N GLU A 349 8.90 -3.07 -5.78
CA GLU A 349 9.56 -2.29 -6.84
C GLU A 349 9.39 -2.95 -8.22
N ILE A 350 9.62 -4.27 -8.31
CA ILE A 350 9.51 -5.04 -9.55
C ILE A 350 8.07 -4.99 -10.12
N PHE A 351 7.07 -5.08 -9.27
CA PHE A 351 5.67 -5.10 -9.70
C PHE A 351 5.09 -3.72 -9.95
N HIS A 352 5.69 -2.66 -9.38
CA HIS A 352 5.13 -1.32 -9.47
C HIS A 352 5.63 -0.54 -10.68
N PRO A 353 4.70 0.12 -11.45
CA PRO A 353 3.24 0.03 -11.32
C PRO A 353 2.66 -1.17 -12.06
N THR A 354 1.55 -1.71 -11.57
CA THR A 354 0.82 -2.79 -12.25
C THR A 354 -0.03 -2.26 -13.41
N ALA A 355 -0.42 -3.15 -14.32
CA ALA A 355 -1.36 -2.83 -15.39
C ALA A 355 -2.75 -2.40 -14.88
N ALA A 356 -3.13 -2.83 -13.65
CA ALA A 356 -4.40 -2.49 -13.02
C ALA A 356 -4.53 -1.01 -12.69
N VAL A 357 -3.42 -0.33 -12.39
CA VAL A 357 -3.39 1.10 -11.99
C VAL A 357 -2.66 2.02 -12.97
N CYS A 358 -1.99 1.45 -13.97
CA CYS A 358 -1.25 2.20 -14.98
C CYS A 358 -1.86 2.02 -16.38
N GLY A 359 -1.85 0.79 -16.87
CA GLY A 359 -2.31 0.44 -18.23
C GLY A 359 -1.41 -0.60 -18.88
N THR A 360 -1.70 -0.96 -20.13
CA THR A 360 -1.04 -2.05 -20.86
C THR A 360 -0.61 -1.60 -22.25
N PRO A 361 0.66 -1.76 -22.66
CA PRO A 361 1.83 -2.15 -21.85
C PRO A 361 2.22 -1.05 -20.82
N THR A 362 2.53 -1.44 -19.61
CA THR A 362 2.70 -0.53 -18.45
C THR A 362 3.71 0.58 -18.70
N LYS A 363 4.87 0.26 -19.30
CA LYS A 363 5.93 1.24 -19.54
C LYS A 363 5.51 2.36 -20.52
N LEU A 364 4.75 2.00 -21.55
CA LEU A 364 4.25 2.96 -22.57
C LEU A 364 3.06 3.74 -21.98
N ALA A 365 2.12 3.04 -21.33
CA ALA A 365 0.99 3.64 -20.64
C ALA A 365 1.45 4.70 -19.62
N GLY A 366 2.46 4.42 -18.81
CA GLY A 366 2.99 5.36 -17.83
C GLY A 366 3.60 6.65 -18.44
N LYS A 367 4.11 6.60 -19.67
CA LYS A 367 4.53 7.83 -20.38
C LYS A 367 3.34 8.67 -20.81
N VAL A 368 2.33 8.02 -21.39
CA VAL A 368 1.11 8.69 -21.86
C VAL A 368 0.31 9.27 -20.70
N LEU A 369 0.22 8.57 -19.57
CA LEU A 369 -0.48 9.07 -18.37
C LEU A 369 0.12 10.38 -17.87
N ARG A 370 1.44 10.53 -17.83
CA ARG A 370 2.11 11.76 -17.39
C ARG A 370 1.76 12.97 -18.29
N GLU A 371 1.49 12.72 -19.57
CA GLU A 371 1.11 13.76 -20.51
C GLU A 371 -0.39 14.12 -20.44
N LEU A 372 -1.24 13.12 -20.16
CA LEU A 372 -2.70 13.26 -20.20
C LEU A 372 -3.31 13.69 -18.87
N GLU A 373 -2.84 13.16 -17.74
CA GLU A 373 -3.48 13.42 -16.44
C GLU A 373 -3.28 14.85 -15.96
N GLY A 374 -2.06 15.39 -16.09
CA GLY A 374 -1.74 16.70 -15.52
C GLY A 374 -1.91 16.72 -13.99
N LEU A 375 -1.88 15.56 -13.34
CA LEU A 375 -2.04 15.32 -11.92
C LEU A 375 -0.81 14.60 -11.37
N ASP A 376 -0.28 15.06 -10.23
CA ASP A 376 0.64 14.27 -9.43
C ASP A 376 -0.18 13.37 -8.51
N ARG A 377 -0.18 12.08 -8.77
CA ARG A 377 -0.91 11.10 -7.94
C ARG A 377 -0.35 10.99 -6.51
N GLY A 378 0.85 11.50 -6.28
CA GLY A 378 1.51 11.31 -4.99
C GLY A 378 1.64 9.82 -4.66
N PRO A 379 1.19 9.39 -3.45
CA PRO A 379 1.20 7.99 -3.04
C PRO A 379 0.00 7.20 -3.58
N TYR A 380 -1.03 7.84 -4.14
CA TYR A 380 -2.20 7.13 -4.68
C TYR A 380 -1.78 6.17 -5.80
N ALA A 381 -2.27 4.96 -5.74
CA ALA A 381 -1.90 3.83 -6.59
C ALA A 381 -0.42 3.41 -6.49
N GLY A 382 0.34 3.95 -5.53
CA GLY A 382 1.68 3.51 -5.16
C GLY A 382 1.65 2.38 -4.14
N PRO A 383 2.78 1.70 -3.90
CA PRO A 383 2.90 0.69 -2.85
C PRO A 383 2.78 1.29 -1.44
N VAL A 384 1.98 0.64 -0.59
CA VAL A 384 1.82 0.96 0.83
C VAL A 384 1.80 -0.33 1.64
N GLY A 385 2.51 -0.36 2.77
CA GLY A 385 2.60 -1.57 3.59
C GLY A 385 3.74 -1.54 4.58
N TRP A 386 4.36 -2.68 4.81
CA TRP A 386 5.45 -2.85 5.77
C TRP A 386 6.47 -3.89 5.33
N ILE A 387 7.67 -3.79 5.91
CA ILE A 387 8.78 -4.74 5.78
C ILE A 387 9.42 -4.95 7.16
N ASP A 388 9.80 -6.18 7.49
CA ASP A 388 10.55 -6.51 8.70
C ASP A 388 12.03 -6.76 8.47
N SER A 389 12.75 -6.98 9.56
CA SER A 389 14.21 -7.20 9.56
C SER A 389 14.68 -8.47 8.82
N ARG A 390 13.79 -9.41 8.52
CA ARG A 390 14.08 -10.63 7.74
C ARG A 390 13.83 -10.44 6.25
N GLY A 391 13.21 -9.31 5.87
CA GLY A 391 12.78 -9.03 4.51
C GLY A 391 11.37 -9.53 4.20
N ASP A 392 10.69 -10.15 5.17
CA ASP A 392 9.27 -10.46 5.09
C ASP A 392 8.45 -9.17 5.12
N GLY A 393 7.26 -9.19 4.55
CA GLY A 393 6.43 -8.00 4.51
C GLY A 393 5.23 -8.09 3.59
N GLU A 394 4.40 -7.07 3.66
CA GLU A 394 3.21 -6.92 2.83
C GLU A 394 3.15 -5.52 2.25
N PHE A 395 2.94 -5.42 0.95
CA PHE A 395 2.63 -4.17 0.26
C PHE A 395 1.37 -4.33 -0.57
N GLY A 396 0.39 -3.47 -0.34
CA GLY A 396 -0.77 -3.32 -1.19
C GLY A 396 -0.63 -2.12 -2.13
N ILE A 397 -1.56 -1.97 -3.05
CA ILE A 397 -1.67 -0.78 -3.88
C ILE A 397 -2.55 0.23 -3.13
N ALA A 398 -2.07 1.45 -2.88
CA ALA A 398 -2.78 2.49 -2.15
C ALA A 398 -4.01 2.99 -2.94
N LEU A 399 -5.10 2.26 -2.82
CA LEU A 399 -6.39 2.53 -3.43
C LEU A 399 -7.45 2.80 -2.36
N ARG A 400 -8.57 3.39 -2.78
CA ARG A 400 -9.75 3.63 -1.91
C ARG A 400 -9.37 4.36 -0.62
N GLY A 401 -8.64 5.45 -0.78
CA GLY A 401 -8.13 6.23 0.33
C GLY A 401 -7.81 7.66 -0.06
N GLY A 402 -7.16 8.36 0.84
CA GLY A 402 -6.76 9.74 0.67
C GLY A 402 -5.49 10.09 1.43
N VAL A 403 -5.03 11.30 1.22
CA VAL A 403 -3.87 11.89 1.89
C VAL A 403 -4.32 13.10 2.71
N LEU A 404 -4.05 13.09 4.00
CA LEU A 404 -4.26 14.24 4.86
C LEU A 404 -3.22 15.32 4.47
N GLU A 405 -3.69 16.47 3.98
CA GLU A 405 -2.83 17.60 3.60
C GLU A 405 -2.57 18.52 4.79
N ASP A 406 -3.59 18.72 5.63
CA ASP A 406 -3.54 19.43 6.90
C ASP A 406 -4.66 18.93 7.84
N GLU A 407 -4.84 19.58 8.99
CA GLU A 407 -5.82 19.16 10.01
C GLU A 407 -7.27 19.13 9.51
N SER A 408 -7.61 19.86 8.45
CA SER A 408 -8.96 20.03 7.95
C SER A 408 -9.16 19.52 6.51
N ASN A 409 -8.10 19.26 5.77
CA ASN A 409 -8.16 18.92 4.37
C ASN A 409 -7.57 17.53 4.07
N MET A 410 -8.32 16.72 3.35
CA MET A 410 -7.89 15.43 2.85
C MET A 410 -8.10 15.37 1.33
N ARG A 411 -7.03 15.06 0.61
CA ARG A 411 -7.09 14.80 -0.83
C ARG A 411 -7.51 13.36 -1.06
N LEU A 412 -8.61 13.18 -1.75
CA LEU A 412 -9.18 11.89 -2.13
C LEU A 412 -8.95 11.64 -3.62
N TYR A 413 -8.68 10.40 -3.98
CA TYR A 413 -8.40 10.01 -5.36
C TYR A 413 -9.37 8.93 -5.84
N ALA A 414 -9.68 8.98 -7.13
CA ALA A 414 -10.37 7.91 -7.82
C ALA A 414 -9.81 7.77 -9.24
N GLY A 415 -9.84 6.56 -9.77
CA GLY A 415 -9.39 6.28 -11.12
C GLY A 415 -10.19 5.15 -11.75
N CYS A 416 -10.22 5.12 -13.08
CA CYS A 416 -10.82 4.01 -13.81
C CYS A 416 -9.98 3.64 -15.04
N GLY A 417 -10.11 2.37 -15.44
CA GLY A 417 -9.51 1.85 -16.65
C GLY A 417 -10.27 2.30 -17.89
N ILE A 418 -9.55 2.86 -18.85
CA ILE A 418 -10.05 3.29 -20.15
C ILE A 418 -9.56 2.30 -21.20
N VAL A 419 -10.48 1.76 -21.96
CA VAL A 419 -10.23 0.82 -23.07
C VAL A 419 -10.99 1.28 -24.31
N THR A 420 -10.68 0.73 -25.48
CA THR A 420 -11.44 1.01 -26.69
C THR A 420 -12.93 0.77 -26.46
N GLY A 421 -13.76 1.79 -26.75
CA GLY A 421 -15.21 1.75 -26.53
C GLY A 421 -15.68 2.19 -25.13
N SER A 422 -14.77 2.70 -24.27
CA SER A 422 -15.19 3.41 -23.05
C SER A 422 -15.91 4.71 -23.41
N ASP A 423 -16.90 5.08 -22.60
CA ASP A 423 -17.63 6.34 -22.72
C ASP A 423 -17.01 7.38 -21.77
N PRO A 424 -16.65 8.58 -22.23
CA PRO A 424 -16.15 9.63 -21.35
C PRO A 424 -17.17 10.15 -20.33
N GLU A 425 -18.46 10.07 -20.60
CA GLU A 425 -19.55 10.46 -19.69
C GLU A 425 -19.99 9.27 -18.83
#